data_39a8ab6998125b7cdb4c2b42812372ea
#
_entry.id   39a8ab6998125b7cdb4c2b42812372ea
#
_cell.length_a   1.000
_cell.length_b   1.000
_cell.length_c   1.000
_cell.angle_alpha   90.00
_cell.angle_beta   90.00
_cell.angle_gamma   90.00
#
_symmetry.space_group_name_H-M   'P 1'
#
loop_
_entity.id
_entity.type
_entity.pdbx_description
1 polymer ?
#
loop_
_entity_poly.entity_id
_entity_poly.type
_entity_poly.pdbx_seq_one_letter_code
_entity_poly.pdbx_strand_id
1 'polypeptide(L)'
;MKTIELTWEDIISRIEYIKKKNKITSKTKIFGVPKNGMIVASFFGCKNVYNPEDADIIVDDIIDSGKTKKKYRKMFPKKKFIVLFEKDKKGTWINFPYEKNTKSDHQDLVVRLLQVIGEDPNREGLLDTPRRYLDAFKEFLSP
;
A
#
# COMPACT_ATOMS: atom_id res chain seq x y z
N MET A 1 -21.20 15.23 -2.32
CA MET A 1 -19.97 14.56 -1.83
C MET A 1 -18.98 14.46 -2.95
N LYS A 2 -17.78 14.95 -2.73
CA LYS A 2 -16.71 14.92 -3.74
C LYS A 2 -15.97 13.58 -3.64
N THR A 3 -15.76 12.91 -4.77
CA THR A 3 -14.97 11.68 -4.85
C THR A 3 -13.69 11.95 -5.64
N ILE A 4 -12.57 11.53 -5.10
CA ILE A 4 -11.27 11.59 -5.75
C ILE A 4 -10.86 10.17 -6.13
N GLU A 5 -10.61 9.96 -7.43
CA GLU A 5 -10.11 8.70 -7.95
C GLU A 5 -8.58 8.78 -8.05
N LEU A 6 -7.89 7.96 -7.26
CA LEU A 6 -6.44 7.88 -7.31
C LEU A 6 -5.98 6.86 -8.35
N THR A 7 -4.92 7.21 -9.05
CA THR A 7 -4.22 6.29 -9.95
C THR A 7 -3.01 5.68 -9.24
N TRP A 8 -2.41 4.65 -9.83
CA TRP A 8 -1.15 4.10 -9.32
C TRP A 8 -0.01 5.11 -9.39
N GLU A 9 0.00 5.97 -10.42
CA GLU A 9 0.96 7.06 -10.52
C GLU A 9 0.84 8.06 -9.36
N ASP A 10 -0.39 8.39 -8.96
CA ASP A 10 -0.63 9.25 -7.80
C ASP A 10 -0.05 8.67 -6.52
N ILE A 11 -0.23 7.36 -6.31
CA ILE A 11 0.30 6.65 -5.14
C ILE A 11 1.83 6.64 -5.16
N ILE A 12 2.42 6.27 -6.28
CA ILE A 12 3.88 6.21 -6.43
C ILE A 12 4.50 7.59 -6.23
N SER A 13 3.94 8.63 -6.83
CA SER A 13 4.41 10.01 -6.67
C SER A 13 4.34 10.46 -5.21
N ARG A 14 3.26 10.12 -4.53
CA ARG A 14 3.10 10.47 -3.11
C ARG A 14 4.11 9.74 -2.23
N ILE A 15 4.35 8.46 -2.50
CA ILE A 15 5.35 7.67 -1.79
C ILE A 15 6.74 8.26 -1.98
N GLU A 16 7.12 8.62 -3.20
CA GLU A 16 8.43 9.24 -3.48
C GLU A 16 8.60 10.56 -2.74
N TYR A 17 7.57 11.39 -2.71
CA TYR A 17 7.56 12.64 -1.94
C TYR A 17 7.79 12.38 -0.44
N ILE A 18 7.06 11.41 0.12
CA ILE A 18 7.16 11.06 1.54
C ILE A 18 8.55 10.50 1.87
N LYS A 19 9.11 9.68 1.00
CA LYS A 19 10.45 9.11 1.17
C LYS A 19 11.52 10.20 1.25
N LYS A 20 11.46 11.17 0.36
CA LYS A 20 12.39 12.32 0.37
C LYS A 20 12.23 13.17 1.61
N LYS A 21 11.00 13.54 1.94
CA LYS A 21 10.68 14.39 3.10
C LYS A 21 11.14 13.76 4.42
N ASN A 22 11.03 12.46 4.55
CA ASN A 22 11.32 11.74 5.80
C ASN A 22 12.68 11.02 5.77
N LYS A 23 13.48 11.18 4.72
CA LYS A 23 14.80 10.54 4.56
C LYS A 23 14.73 9.02 4.66
N ILE A 24 13.69 8.42 4.08
CA ILE A 24 13.46 6.98 4.09
C ILE A 24 14.36 6.31 3.05
N THR A 25 15.06 5.25 3.45
CA THR A 25 15.97 4.50 2.58
C THR A 25 15.54 3.04 2.48
N SER A 26 16.20 2.28 1.61
CA SER A 26 15.96 0.83 1.49
C SER A 26 16.25 0.05 2.78
N LYS A 27 17.04 0.62 3.68
CA LYS A 27 17.38 0.00 4.98
C LYS A 27 16.35 0.30 6.07
N THR A 28 15.47 1.26 5.86
CA THR A 28 14.41 1.62 6.80
C THR A 28 13.46 0.43 6.99
N LYS A 29 13.16 0.10 8.23
CA LYS A 29 12.18 -0.95 8.57
C LYS A 29 10.80 -0.35 8.61
N ILE A 30 9.91 -0.85 7.76
CA ILE A 30 8.55 -0.35 7.60
C ILE A 30 7.52 -1.40 8.00
N PHE A 31 6.54 -0.97 8.78
CA PHE A 31 5.36 -1.77 9.10
C PHE A 31 4.13 -1.12 8.48
N GLY A 32 3.42 -1.87 7.65
CA GLY A 32 2.14 -1.44 7.08
C GLY A 32 0.98 -1.86 7.96
N VAL A 33 0.14 -0.91 8.31
CA VAL A 33 -1.07 -1.21 9.09
C VAL A 33 -1.99 -2.12 8.28
N PRO A 34 -2.40 -3.29 8.80
CA PRO A 34 -3.34 -4.16 8.10
C PRO A 34 -4.69 -3.43 7.87
N LYS A 35 -5.32 -3.58 6.74
CA LYS A 35 -4.94 -4.42 5.57
C LYS A 35 -4.24 -3.59 4.49
N ASN A 36 -4.81 -2.45 4.14
CA ASN A 36 -4.37 -1.63 3.00
C ASN A 36 -3.01 -0.97 3.22
N GLY A 37 -2.67 -0.66 4.46
CA GLY A 37 -1.35 -0.14 4.79
C GLY A 37 -0.21 -1.09 4.42
N MET A 38 -0.48 -2.40 4.42
CA MET A 38 0.49 -3.40 3.98
C MET A 38 0.77 -3.31 2.48
N ILE A 39 -0.28 -3.04 1.69
CA ILE A 39 -0.16 -2.84 0.24
C ILE A 39 0.72 -1.61 -0.03
N VAL A 40 0.41 -0.52 0.64
CA VAL A 40 1.15 0.74 0.51
C VAL A 40 2.61 0.56 0.93
N ALA A 41 2.85 -0.09 2.07
CA ALA A 41 4.21 -0.33 2.57
C ALA A 41 5.08 -1.09 1.56
N SER A 42 4.49 -2.03 0.82
CA SER A 42 5.22 -2.83 -0.17
C SER A 42 5.81 -1.98 -1.31
N PHE A 43 5.25 -0.80 -1.59
CA PHE A 43 5.72 0.09 -2.65
C PHE A 43 6.81 1.06 -2.21
N PHE A 44 7.15 1.11 -0.92
CA PHE A 44 8.20 2.00 -0.42
C PHE A 44 9.62 1.55 -0.77
N GLY A 45 9.80 0.29 -1.14
CA GLY A 45 11.13 -0.27 -1.40
C GLY A 45 12.01 -0.37 -0.15
N CYS A 46 11.38 -0.47 1.01
CA CYS A 46 12.03 -0.58 2.32
C CYS A 46 12.05 -2.04 2.80
N LYS A 47 12.64 -2.25 3.96
CA LYS A 47 12.58 -3.55 4.63
C LYS A 47 11.23 -3.69 5.35
N ASN A 48 10.33 -4.51 4.81
CA ASN A 48 9.04 -4.76 5.43
C ASN A 48 9.20 -5.68 6.64
N VAL A 49 8.59 -5.29 7.76
CA VAL A 49 8.55 -6.10 8.99
C VAL A 49 7.10 -6.42 9.33
N TYR A 50 6.89 -7.55 9.98
CA TYR A 50 5.54 -8.05 10.30
C TYR A 50 5.08 -7.68 11.69
N ASN A 51 5.98 -7.15 12.51
CA ASN A 51 5.69 -6.72 13.87
C ASN A 51 5.98 -5.21 13.98
N PRO A 52 5.03 -4.39 14.43
CA PRO A 52 5.25 -2.95 14.56
C PRO A 52 6.37 -2.60 15.55
N GLU A 53 6.65 -3.47 16.51
CA GLU A 53 7.76 -3.26 17.44
C GLU A 53 9.12 -3.20 16.75
N ASP A 54 9.28 -3.95 15.66
CA ASP A 54 10.52 -4.02 14.90
C ASP A 54 10.68 -2.90 13.87
N ALA A 55 9.66 -2.10 13.66
CA ALA A 55 9.65 -1.06 12.63
C ALA A 55 10.32 0.23 13.09
N ASP A 56 10.93 0.94 12.13
CA ASP A 56 11.35 2.33 12.32
C ASP A 56 10.18 3.28 12.07
N ILE A 57 9.34 2.94 11.08
CA ILE A 57 8.15 3.72 10.72
C ILE A 57 6.94 2.82 10.56
N ILE A 58 5.77 3.37 10.85
CA ILE A 58 4.48 2.73 10.67
C ILE A 58 3.72 3.50 9.59
N VAL A 59 3.17 2.81 8.59
CA VAL A 59 2.50 3.46 7.47
C VAL A 59 1.09 2.93 7.29
N ASP A 60 0.17 3.84 6.96
CA ASP A 60 -1.20 3.51 6.57
C ASP A 60 -1.56 4.27 5.29
N ASP A 61 -2.60 3.83 4.61
CA ASP A 61 -3.04 4.44 3.36
C ASP A 61 -3.80 5.75 3.57
N ILE A 62 -4.72 5.78 4.51
CA ILE A 62 -5.60 6.92 4.74
C ILE A 62 -5.95 7.09 6.21
N ILE A 63 -6.12 8.34 6.64
CA ILE A 63 -6.76 8.66 7.92
C ILE A 63 -8.24 8.94 7.65
N ASP A 64 -9.12 8.14 8.24
CA ASP A 64 -10.55 8.36 8.23
C ASP A 64 -10.99 8.99 9.57
N SER A 65 -11.16 8.17 10.61
CA SER A 65 -11.57 8.66 11.94
C SER A 65 -10.41 9.06 12.84
N GLY A 66 -9.20 8.68 12.49
CA GLY A 66 -8.00 8.88 13.30
C GLY A 66 -7.83 7.89 14.45
N LYS A 67 -8.71 6.92 14.61
CA LYS A 67 -8.63 5.90 15.68
C LYS A 67 -7.37 5.05 15.55
N THR A 68 -7.06 4.60 14.36
CA THR A 68 -5.87 3.78 14.08
C THR A 68 -4.59 4.54 14.42
N LYS A 69 -4.49 5.79 13.96
CA LYS A 69 -3.34 6.66 14.23
C LYS A 69 -3.15 6.87 15.73
N LYS A 70 -4.24 7.17 16.48
CA LYS A 70 -4.19 7.32 17.93
C LYS A 70 -3.71 6.06 18.63
N LYS A 71 -4.22 4.90 18.20
CA LYS A 71 -3.83 3.59 18.74
C LYS A 71 -2.33 3.37 18.61
N TYR A 72 -1.79 3.51 17.42
CA TYR A 72 -0.37 3.25 17.16
C TYR A 72 0.55 4.31 17.80
N ARG A 73 0.14 5.57 17.83
CA ARG A 73 0.90 6.63 18.54
C ARG A 73 0.96 6.39 20.04
N LYS A 74 -0.10 5.87 20.63
CA LYS A 74 -0.14 5.53 22.05
C LYS A 74 0.78 4.33 22.36
N MET A 75 0.75 3.31 21.50
CA MET A 75 1.56 2.10 21.68
C MET A 75 3.05 2.34 21.38
N PHE A 76 3.35 3.17 20.40
CA PHE A 76 4.70 3.41 19.90
C PHE A 76 4.97 4.92 19.74
N PRO A 77 5.04 5.68 20.85
CA PRO A 77 5.12 7.15 20.79
C PRO A 77 6.41 7.67 20.14
N LYS A 78 7.45 6.86 20.11
CA LYS A 78 8.74 7.22 19.49
C LYS A 78 8.84 6.87 18.01
N LYS A 79 7.88 6.10 17.48
CA LYS A 79 7.89 5.71 16.08
C LYS A 79 7.08 6.69 15.24
N LYS A 80 7.58 6.99 14.05
CA LYS A 80 6.89 7.87 13.13
C LYS A 80 5.71 7.13 12.51
N PHE A 81 4.52 7.74 12.56
CA PHE A 81 3.33 7.26 11.88
C PHE A 81 3.10 8.10 10.63
N ILE A 82 3.11 7.47 9.47
CA ILE A 82 2.99 8.12 8.17
C ILE A 82 1.72 7.65 7.48
N VAL A 83 0.96 8.59 6.93
CA VAL A 83 -0.22 8.30 6.09
C VAL A 83 0.01 8.84 4.71
N LEU A 84 -0.45 8.12 3.69
CA LEU A 84 -0.37 8.60 2.33
C LEU A 84 -1.28 9.80 2.09
N PHE A 85 -2.54 9.66 2.50
CA PHE A 85 -3.55 10.68 2.27
C PHE A 85 -4.39 10.90 3.53
N GLU A 86 -4.81 12.14 3.74
CA GLU A 86 -5.76 12.51 4.79
C GLU A 86 -7.06 12.96 4.14
N LYS A 87 -8.19 12.44 4.64
CA LYS A 87 -9.49 12.96 4.24
C LYS A 87 -9.64 14.39 4.74
N ASP A 88 -10.11 15.26 3.88
CA ASP A 88 -10.49 16.59 4.32
C ASP A 88 -11.76 16.53 5.19
N LYS A 89 -11.97 17.60 5.98
CA LYS A 89 -13.13 17.69 6.87
C LYS A 89 -14.47 17.85 6.13
N LYS A 90 -14.43 17.93 4.79
CA LYS A 90 -15.61 18.19 3.95
C LYS A 90 -16.28 16.91 3.41
N GLY A 91 -15.88 15.75 3.89
CA GLY A 91 -16.47 14.48 3.47
C GLY A 91 -16.05 14.01 2.09
N THR A 92 -14.86 14.40 1.64
CA THR A 92 -14.29 13.89 0.40
C THR A 92 -14.04 12.39 0.51
N TRP A 93 -14.52 11.63 -0.45
CA TRP A 93 -14.26 10.21 -0.56
C TRP A 93 -13.05 9.97 -1.46
N ILE A 94 -12.13 9.13 -1.03
CA ILE A 94 -10.93 8.79 -1.81
C ILE A 94 -11.02 7.31 -2.19
N ASN A 95 -11.02 7.03 -3.49
CA ASN A 95 -10.98 5.67 -4.02
C ASN A 95 -9.56 5.33 -4.44
N PHE A 96 -9.00 4.32 -3.81
CA PHE A 96 -7.70 3.78 -4.19
C PHE A 96 -7.84 2.78 -5.33
N PRO A 97 -6.85 2.65 -6.21
CA PRO A 97 -6.95 1.73 -7.34
C PRO A 97 -7.08 0.25 -6.93
N TYR A 98 -6.58 -0.13 -5.76
CA TYR A 98 -6.69 -1.48 -5.23
C TYR A 98 -8.05 -1.77 -4.54
N GLU A 99 -8.87 -0.75 -4.32
CA GLU A 99 -10.21 -0.89 -3.72
C GLU A 99 -11.32 -1.01 -4.75
N LYS A 100 -11.00 -0.75 -6.02
CA LYS A 100 -12.02 -0.80 -7.06
C LYS A 100 -12.57 -2.20 -7.20
N ASN A 101 -13.81 -2.38 -6.74
CA ASN A 101 -14.64 -3.54 -7.06
C ASN A 101 -15.06 -3.45 -8.53
N THR A 102 -14.11 -3.46 -9.41
CA THR A 102 -14.41 -3.62 -10.82
C THR A 102 -14.57 -5.12 -11.10
N LYS A 103 -15.45 -5.45 -11.99
CA LYS A 103 -15.58 -6.81 -12.52
C LYS A 103 -14.29 -7.27 -13.23
N SER A 104 -13.34 -6.35 -13.46
CA SER A 104 -12.00 -6.71 -13.87
C SER A 104 -11.27 -7.28 -12.65
N ASP A 105 -10.65 -8.38 -12.83
CA ASP A 105 -9.93 -9.12 -11.79
C ASP A 105 -8.54 -8.53 -11.49
N HIS A 106 -8.21 -7.38 -12.04
CA HIS A 106 -6.93 -6.66 -11.86
C HIS A 106 -5.68 -7.49 -12.20
N GLN A 107 -5.81 -8.50 -13.01
CA GLN A 107 -4.67 -9.31 -13.45
C GLN A 107 -3.60 -8.48 -14.17
N ASP A 108 -4.01 -7.39 -14.80
CA ASP A 108 -3.12 -6.43 -15.47
C ASP A 108 -2.05 -5.85 -14.54
N LEU A 109 -2.33 -5.71 -13.26
CA LEU A 109 -1.35 -5.25 -12.28
C LEU A 109 -0.20 -6.24 -12.12
N VAL A 110 -0.52 -7.53 -12.06
CA VAL A 110 0.50 -8.58 -11.95
C VAL A 110 1.26 -8.72 -13.27
N VAL A 111 0.58 -8.56 -14.41
CA VAL A 111 1.24 -8.50 -15.73
C VAL A 111 2.30 -7.40 -15.76
N ARG A 112 1.96 -6.20 -15.27
CA ARG A 112 2.92 -5.09 -15.19
C ARG A 112 4.08 -5.40 -14.25
N LEU A 113 3.83 -6.01 -13.09
CA LEU A 113 4.89 -6.44 -12.18
C LEU A 113 5.86 -7.40 -12.86
N LEU A 114 5.37 -8.40 -13.58
CA LEU A 114 6.20 -9.33 -14.34
C LEU A 114 7.06 -8.61 -15.35
N GLN A 115 6.50 -7.66 -16.08
CA GLN A 115 7.25 -6.85 -17.06
C GLN A 115 8.35 -6.02 -16.39
N VAL A 116 8.07 -5.43 -15.24
CA VAL A 116 9.06 -4.62 -14.49
C VAL A 116 10.26 -5.44 -14.06
N ILE A 117 10.06 -6.70 -13.66
CA ILE A 117 11.18 -7.59 -13.29
C ILE A 117 11.84 -8.27 -14.48
N GLY A 118 11.43 -7.92 -15.72
CA GLY A 118 12.04 -8.44 -16.94
C GLY A 118 11.49 -9.78 -17.40
N GLU A 119 10.37 -10.23 -16.86
CA GLU A 119 9.70 -11.45 -17.27
C GLU A 119 8.69 -11.21 -18.40
N ASP A 120 8.51 -12.21 -19.26
CA ASP A 120 7.46 -12.19 -20.29
C ASP A 120 6.17 -12.79 -19.73
N PRO A 121 5.11 -11.98 -19.50
CA PRO A 121 3.87 -12.49 -18.95
C PRO A 121 3.14 -13.47 -19.87
N ASN A 122 3.49 -13.49 -21.15
CA ASN A 122 2.91 -14.40 -22.15
C ASN A 122 3.65 -15.74 -22.24
N ARG A 123 4.75 -15.89 -21.51
CA ARG A 123 5.47 -17.16 -21.44
C ARG A 123 4.57 -18.24 -20.86
N GLU A 124 4.56 -19.43 -21.42
CA GLU A 124 3.65 -20.53 -21.06
C GLU A 124 3.56 -20.79 -19.54
N GLY A 125 4.68 -20.80 -18.85
CA GLY A 125 4.72 -21.00 -17.40
C GLY A 125 4.15 -19.84 -16.57
N LEU A 126 3.87 -18.67 -17.16
CA LEU A 126 3.40 -17.48 -16.47
C LEU A 126 1.98 -17.05 -16.84
N LEU A 127 1.33 -17.71 -17.79
CA LEU A 127 0.00 -17.31 -18.28
C LEU A 127 -1.05 -17.24 -17.17
N ASP A 128 -1.05 -18.16 -16.24
CA ASP A 128 -2.00 -18.21 -15.14
C ASP A 128 -1.50 -17.52 -13.86
N THR A 129 -0.28 -17.03 -13.88
CA THR A 129 0.35 -16.39 -12.70
C THR A 129 -0.42 -15.16 -12.23
N PRO A 130 -0.90 -14.24 -13.09
CA PRO A 130 -1.64 -13.06 -12.62
C PRO A 130 -2.87 -13.44 -11.79
N ARG A 131 -3.66 -14.40 -12.23
CA ARG A 131 -4.84 -14.86 -11.51
C ARG A 131 -4.45 -15.52 -10.17
N ARG A 132 -3.52 -16.44 -10.21
CA ARG A 132 -3.05 -17.19 -9.02
C ARG A 132 -2.45 -16.25 -7.98
N TYR A 133 -1.68 -15.26 -8.41
CA TYR A 133 -1.08 -14.27 -7.52
C TYR A 133 -2.15 -13.45 -6.79
N LEU A 134 -3.15 -12.95 -7.53
CA LEU A 134 -4.24 -12.18 -6.92
C LEU A 134 -5.07 -13.01 -5.95
N ASP A 135 -5.37 -14.26 -6.29
CA ASP A 135 -6.11 -15.16 -5.41
C ASP A 135 -5.34 -15.42 -4.11
N ALA A 136 -4.05 -15.71 -4.20
CA ALA A 136 -3.19 -15.90 -3.03
C ALA A 136 -3.10 -14.62 -2.17
N PHE A 137 -3.00 -13.46 -2.80
CA PHE A 137 -2.92 -12.19 -2.10
C PHE A 137 -4.23 -11.85 -1.37
N LYS A 138 -5.37 -12.12 -1.99
CA LYS A 138 -6.69 -11.99 -1.35
C LYS A 138 -6.82 -12.91 -0.13
N GLU A 139 -6.40 -14.15 -0.26
CA GLU A 139 -6.41 -15.12 0.82
C GLU A 139 -5.51 -14.65 1.99
N PHE A 140 -4.32 -14.16 1.68
CA PHE A 140 -3.38 -13.61 2.66
C PHE A 140 -3.99 -12.45 3.46
N LEU A 141 -4.78 -11.59 2.81
CA LEU A 141 -5.41 -10.43 3.43
C LEU A 141 -6.76 -10.74 4.09
N SER A 142 -7.29 -11.95 3.90
CA SER A 142 -8.55 -12.36 4.55
C SER A 142 -8.34 -12.55 6.05
N PRO A 143 -9.31 -12.11 6.87
CA PRO A 143 -9.25 -12.31 8.31
C PRO A 143 -9.40 -13.78 8.69
#